data_739e970ae383251fba120b55c6eeb1d5
#
_entry.id   739e970ae383251fba120b55c6eeb1d5
#
_cell.length_a   1.000
_cell.length_b   1.000
_cell.length_c   1.000
_cell.angle_alpha   90.00
_cell.angle_beta   90.00
_cell.angle_gamma   90.00
#
_symmetry.space_group_name_H-M   'P 1'
#
loop_
_entity.id
_entity.type
_entity.pdbx_description
1 polymer ?
#
loop_
_entity_poly.entity_id
_entity_poly.type
_entity_poly.pdbx_seq_one_letter_code
_entity_poly.pdbx_strand_id
1 'polypeptide(L)'
;MKLRTFTALLLAAIMLFALSACGSQAADDSSNDQQQEQQDTTTNESNEFRVGMECAYAPSNWQESEATDTNVPVENVAGAYAEGYDVQIAKIIADQLGKDLVIVKLSWDGLIDALNQGQID
;
A
#
# COMPACT_ATOMS: atom_id res chain seq x y z
N MET A 1 23.98 -27.93 -36.66
CA MET A 1 22.79 -27.64 -37.47
C MET A 1 21.47 -28.21 -36.93
N LYS A 2 21.48 -29.03 -35.87
CA LYS A 2 20.23 -29.67 -35.34
C LYS A 2 19.51 -28.88 -34.24
N LEU A 3 20.16 -27.86 -33.63
CA LEU A 3 19.56 -27.08 -32.54
C LEU A 3 18.67 -25.94 -33.02
N ARG A 4 18.95 -25.40 -34.22
CA ARG A 4 18.18 -24.27 -34.82
C ARG A 4 16.81 -24.70 -35.37
N THR A 5 16.68 -25.97 -35.79
CA THR A 5 15.43 -26.52 -36.32
C THR A 5 14.43 -26.89 -35.24
N PHE A 6 14.89 -27.25 -34.03
CA PHE A 6 14.01 -27.54 -32.89
C PHE A 6 13.37 -26.27 -32.30
N THR A 7 14.11 -25.15 -32.24
CA THR A 7 13.57 -23.87 -31.77
C THR A 7 12.54 -23.27 -32.73
N ALA A 8 12.71 -23.46 -34.04
CA ALA A 8 11.75 -23.03 -35.04
C ALA A 8 10.42 -23.82 -34.98
N LEU A 9 10.50 -25.15 -34.68
CA LEU A 9 9.31 -25.99 -34.57
C LEU A 9 8.51 -25.70 -33.30
N LEU A 10 9.19 -25.33 -32.19
CA LEU A 10 8.55 -25.02 -30.91
C LEU A 10 7.83 -23.69 -30.96
N LEU A 11 8.37 -22.69 -31.69
CA LEU A 11 7.72 -21.40 -31.90
C LEU A 11 6.48 -21.47 -32.80
N ALA A 12 6.47 -22.39 -33.77
CA ALA A 12 5.31 -22.63 -34.65
C ALA A 12 4.13 -23.28 -33.92
N ALA A 13 4.40 -24.12 -32.91
CA ALA A 13 3.36 -24.81 -32.11
C ALA A 13 2.64 -23.85 -31.16
N ILE A 14 3.29 -22.77 -30.68
CA ILE A 14 2.68 -21.79 -29.77
C ILE A 14 1.73 -20.84 -30.52
N MET A 15 1.96 -20.57 -31.79
CA MET A 15 1.09 -19.70 -32.59
C MET A 15 -0.24 -20.33 -33.03
N LEU A 16 -0.36 -21.64 -32.96
CA LEU A 16 -1.57 -22.35 -33.40
C LEU A 16 -2.67 -22.45 -32.32
N PHE A 17 -2.35 -22.13 -31.04
CA PHE A 17 -3.32 -22.15 -29.95
C PHE A 17 -4.06 -20.83 -29.71
N ALA A 18 -3.70 -19.73 -30.40
CA ALA A 18 -4.27 -18.41 -30.20
C ALA A 18 -5.51 -18.10 -31.07
N LEU A 19 -6.01 -19.00 -31.91
CA LEU A 19 -7.08 -18.71 -32.87
C LEU A 19 -8.42 -19.44 -32.61
N SER A 20 -8.65 -20.05 -31.47
CA SER A 20 -9.93 -20.76 -31.21
C SER A 20 -10.85 -20.08 -30.22
N ALA A 21 -10.77 -18.75 -30.05
CA ALA A 21 -11.69 -17.98 -29.22
C ALA A 21 -12.33 -16.84 -30.05
N CYS A 22 -13.03 -17.20 -31.13
CA CYS A 22 -13.99 -16.29 -31.77
C CYS A 22 -14.96 -17.08 -32.64
N GLY A 23 -16.25 -17.06 -32.26
CA GLY A 23 -17.36 -17.51 -33.14
C GLY A 23 -18.33 -18.45 -32.47
N SER A 24 -19.47 -17.97 -31.96
CA SER A 24 -20.71 -17.94 -32.73
C SER A 24 -21.86 -17.37 -31.90
N GLN A 25 -22.52 -16.43 -32.50
CA GLN A 25 -23.79 -15.84 -32.12
C GLN A 25 -24.93 -16.83 -32.38
N ALA A 26 -25.84 -17.00 -31.42
CA ALA A 26 -27.26 -17.17 -31.69
C ALA A 26 -28.07 -16.97 -30.40
N ALA A 27 -29.10 -16.17 -30.50
CA ALA A 27 -30.02 -15.68 -29.50
C ALA A 27 -30.81 -16.81 -28.79
N ASP A 28 -31.13 -16.68 -27.51
CA ASP A 28 -32.45 -16.28 -27.00
C ASP A 28 -32.49 -16.43 -25.47
N ASP A 29 -33.08 -15.40 -24.84
CA ASP A 29 -33.92 -15.36 -23.64
C ASP A 29 -33.38 -15.72 -22.25
N SER A 30 -33.31 -14.65 -21.45
CA SER A 30 -33.66 -14.54 -20.02
C SER A 30 -32.96 -15.43 -19.01
N SER A 31 -31.95 -14.87 -18.34
CA SER A 31 -31.95 -14.73 -16.87
C SER A 31 -30.74 -13.97 -16.43
N ASN A 32 -31.00 -12.86 -15.81
CA ASN A 32 -30.13 -11.97 -15.10
C ASN A 32 -29.44 -12.73 -13.95
N ASP A 33 -28.13 -12.99 -14.08
CA ASP A 33 -27.23 -13.25 -12.98
C ASP A 33 -25.91 -12.52 -13.28
N GLN A 34 -25.92 -11.23 -12.96
CA GLN A 34 -24.70 -10.48 -12.75
C GLN A 34 -24.02 -11.05 -11.50
N GLN A 35 -23.20 -12.08 -11.67
CA GLN A 35 -22.12 -12.31 -10.73
C GLN A 35 -21.15 -11.15 -10.88
N GLN A 36 -21.43 -10.10 -10.14
CA GLN A 36 -20.49 -9.12 -9.72
C GLN A 36 -19.43 -9.92 -8.95
N GLU A 37 -18.27 -10.17 -9.58
CA GLU A 37 -17.06 -10.50 -8.84
C GLU A 37 -16.84 -9.34 -7.87
N GLN A 38 -17.38 -9.54 -6.69
CA GLN A 38 -17.09 -8.75 -5.51
C GLN A 38 -15.63 -9.07 -5.23
N GLN A 39 -14.78 -8.22 -5.77
CA GLN A 39 -13.39 -8.13 -5.37
C GLN A 39 -13.43 -7.83 -3.88
N ASP A 40 -13.32 -8.90 -3.11
CA ASP A 40 -13.15 -8.85 -1.66
C ASP A 40 -11.82 -8.16 -1.40
N THR A 41 -11.85 -6.83 -1.43
CA THR A 41 -10.84 -6.02 -0.79
C THR A 41 -11.02 -6.26 0.70
N THR A 42 -10.45 -7.35 1.18
CA THR A 42 -10.10 -7.49 2.58
C THR A 42 -9.08 -6.39 2.85
N THR A 43 -9.55 -5.18 3.11
CA THR A 43 -8.80 -4.21 3.86
C THR A 43 -8.57 -4.89 5.21
N ASN A 44 -7.40 -5.48 5.40
CA ASN A 44 -6.82 -5.61 6.72
C ASN A 44 -6.73 -4.17 7.22
N GLU A 45 -7.78 -3.69 7.88
CA GLU A 45 -7.67 -2.46 8.66
C GLU A 45 -6.62 -2.77 9.72
N SER A 46 -5.39 -2.31 9.46
CA SER A 46 -4.36 -2.36 10.46
C SER A 46 -4.87 -1.58 11.67
N ASN A 47 -4.70 -2.10 12.88
CA ASN A 47 -5.05 -1.37 14.10
C ASN A 47 -4.14 -0.16 14.32
N GLU A 48 -3.40 0.26 13.30
CA GLU A 48 -2.46 1.36 13.31
C GLU A 48 -3.08 2.64 12.76
N PHE A 49 -2.69 3.76 13.35
CA PHE A 49 -2.84 5.10 12.79
C PHE A 49 -1.44 5.60 12.42
N ARG A 50 -1.13 5.61 11.14
CA ARG A 50 0.21 5.87 10.60
C ARG A 50 0.34 7.33 10.21
N VAL A 51 1.14 8.09 10.94
CA VAL A 51 1.30 9.53 10.74
C VAL A 51 2.67 9.83 10.16
N GLY A 52 2.69 10.42 8.97
CA GLY A 52 3.92 10.91 8.32
C GLY A 52 4.29 12.29 8.82
N MET A 53 5.57 12.50 9.16
CA MET A 53 6.13 13.82 9.50
C MET A 53 7.63 13.89 9.22
N GLU A 54 8.16 15.11 9.07
CA GLU A 54 9.59 15.30 8.79
C GLU A 54 10.47 15.04 10.00
N CYS A 55 9.97 15.23 11.21
CA CYS A 55 10.70 15.17 12.46
C CYS A 55 11.93 16.11 12.46
N ALA A 56 11.75 17.33 11.94
CA ALA A 56 12.83 18.31 11.75
C ALA A 56 12.49 19.74 12.21
N TYR A 57 11.28 19.96 12.76
CA TYR A 57 10.74 21.28 13.08
C TYR A 57 10.34 21.43 14.55
N ALA A 58 11.29 21.70 15.43
CA ALA A 58 10.98 22.07 16.81
C ALA A 58 10.31 23.45 16.89
N PRO A 59 9.29 23.65 17.74
CA PRO A 59 8.70 22.73 18.70
C PRO A 59 7.52 21.90 18.15
N SER A 60 7.23 21.94 16.84
CA SER A 60 6.11 21.22 16.24
C SER A 60 6.39 19.73 16.17
N ASN A 61 7.44 19.32 15.48
CA ASN A 61 7.89 17.94 15.44
C ASN A 61 9.42 17.88 15.21
N TRP A 62 10.12 17.11 16.01
CA TRP A 62 11.56 16.90 15.86
C TRP A 62 11.96 15.50 16.32
N GLN A 63 13.18 15.11 16.00
CA GLN A 63 13.74 13.79 16.35
C GLN A 63 14.63 13.89 17.58
N GLU A 64 14.44 12.93 18.50
CA GLU A 64 15.28 12.65 19.66
C GLU A 64 15.94 11.28 19.53
N SER A 65 17.05 11.07 20.28
CA SER A 65 17.77 9.79 20.32
C SER A 65 17.47 8.97 21.57
N GLU A 66 16.73 9.51 22.51
CA GLU A 66 16.39 8.88 23.78
C GLU A 66 14.86 8.82 23.94
N ALA A 67 14.39 7.69 24.47
CA ALA A 67 12.98 7.52 24.82
C ALA A 67 12.61 8.38 26.03
N THR A 68 11.44 9.00 25.97
CA THR A 68 10.81 9.74 27.07
C THR A 68 9.36 9.30 27.24
N ASP A 69 8.67 9.80 28.26
CA ASP A 69 7.26 9.53 28.47
C ASP A 69 6.36 10.24 27.43
N THR A 70 6.89 11.21 26.71
CA THR A 70 6.13 12.06 25.78
C THR A 70 6.35 11.72 24.31
N ASN A 71 7.54 11.23 23.94
CA ASN A 71 7.86 10.93 22.55
C ASN A 71 7.38 9.54 22.08
N VAL A 72 7.43 9.30 20.78
CA VAL A 72 6.99 8.06 20.13
C VAL A 72 8.12 7.54 19.24
N PRO A 73 8.43 6.23 19.25
CA PRO A 73 9.40 5.66 18.31
C PRO A 73 9.07 6.00 16.85
N VAL A 74 10.10 6.32 16.07
CA VAL A 74 9.97 6.49 14.63
C VAL A 74 10.18 5.14 13.95
N GLU A 75 9.16 4.60 13.29
CA GLU A 75 9.15 3.23 12.76
C GLU A 75 10.31 2.94 11.81
N ASN A 76 10.56 3.85 10.89
CA ASN A 76 11.54 3.68 9.82
C ASN A 76 12.93 4.25 10.12
N VAL A 77 13.20 4.66 11.38
CA VAL A 77 14.51 5.14 11.82
C VAL A 77 14.87 4.49 13.16
N ALA A 78 15.76 3.51 13.12
CA ALA A 78 16.16 2.77 14.31
C ALA A 78 16.78 3.70 15.40
N GLY A 79 16.28 3.59 16.63
CA GLY A 79 16.75 4.36 17.78
C GLY A 79 16.37 5.84 17.74
N ALA A 80 15.43 6.23 16.89
CA ALA A 80 14.89 7.58 16.83
C ALA A 80 13.49 7.65 17.42
N TYR A 81 13.18 8.80 18.03
CA TYR A 81 11.89 9.11 18.63
C TYR A 81 11.40 10.46 18.13
N ALA A 82 10.13 10.54 17.79
CA ALA A 82 9.50 11.80 17.41
C ALA A 82 8.93 12.50 18.65
N GLU A 83 9.24 13.77 18.80
CA GLU A 83 8.78 14.62 19.91
C GLU A 83 8.12 15.88 19.33
N GLY A 84 7.26 16.52 20.12
CA GLY A 84 6.68 17.81 19.81
C GLY A 84 5.16 17.87 19.78
N TYR A 85 4.67 19.08 19.49
CA TYR A 85 3.23 19.36 19.50
C TYR A 85 2.43 18.45 18.56
N ASP A 86 2.92 18.25 17.33
CA ASP A 86 2.23 17.42 16.33
C ASP A 86 2.14 15.97 16.78
N VAL A 87 3.16 15.46 17.48
CA VAL A 87 3.17 14.11 18.06
C VAL A 87 2.11 13.97 19.14
N GLN A 88 1.95 14.99 20.02
CA GLN A 88 0.92 14.98 21.06
C GLN A 88 -0.50 15.00 20.44
N ILE A 89 -0.72 15.77 19.38
CA ILE A 89 -1.98 15.77 18.64
C ILE A 89 -2.23 14.41 17.99
N ALA A 90 -1.22 13.81 17.36
CA ALA A 90 -1.33 12.48 16.75
C ALA A 90 -1.70 11.41 17.80
N LYS A 91 -1.13 11.46 19.01
CA LYS A 91 -1.52 10.58 20.12
C LYS A 91 -2.99 10.71 20.49
N ILE A 92 -3.49 11.95 20.62
CA ILE A 92 -4.90 12.21 20.94
C ILE A 92 -5.82 11.65 19.86
N ILE A 93 -5.46 11.83 18.58
CA ILE A 93 -6.25 11.31 17.45
C ILE A 93 -6.26 9.78 17.46
N ALA A 94 -5.10 9.14 17.62
CA ALA A 94 -4.98 7.68 17.70
C ALA A 94 -5.84 7.11 18.84
N ASP A 95 -5.79 7.71 20.03
CA ASP A 95 -6.59 7.33 21.19
C ASP A 95 -8.10 7.44 20.90
N GLN A 96 -8.54 8.52 20.25
CA GLN A 96 -9.95 8.70 19.88
C GLN A 96 -10.42 7.69 18.81
N LEU A 97 -9.52 7.26 17.92
CA LEU A 97 -9.79 6.24 16.92
C LEU A 97 -9.69 4.81 17.48
N GLY A 98 -9.15 4.64 18.69
CA GLY A 98 -8.85 3.32 19.26
C GLY A 98 -7.76 2.58 18.52
N LYS A 99 -6.80 3.31 17.92
CA LYS A 99 -5.72 2.78 17.11
C LYS A 99 -4.34 3.00 17.75
N ASP A 100 -3.38 2.17 17.37
CA ASP A 100 -1.98 2.30 17.79
C ASP A 100 -1.29 3.36 16.92
N LEU A 101 -0.68 4.37 17.54
CA LEU A 101 0.04 5.40 16.80
C LEU A 101 1.37 4.89 16.27
N VAL A 102 1.59 5.06 14.98
CA VAL A 102 2.86 4.80 14.29
C VAL A 102 3.35 6.08 13.62
N ILE A 103 4.56 6.53 13.97
CA ILE A 103 5.19 7.69 13.33
C ILE A 103 6.16 7.23 12.24
N VAL A 104 5.95 7.76 11.03
CA VAL A 104 6.81 7.48 9.86
C VAL A 104 7.52 8.76 9.45
N LYS A 105 8.86 8.77 9.50
CA LYS A 105 9.64 9.92 9.07
C LYS A 105 9.73 9.97 7.55
N LEU A 106 9.30 11.06 6.96
CA LEU A 106 9.27 11.29 5.52
C LEU A 106 9.77 12.70 5.20
N SER A 107 10.27 12.90 3.99
CA SER A 107 10.51 14.27 3.50
C SER A 107 9.16 14.95 3.19
N TRP A 108 9.12 16.29 3.25
CA TRP A 108 7.92 17.06 2.92
C TRP A 108 7.33 16.66 1.55
N ASP A 109 8.17 16.55 0.53
CA ASP A 109 7.75 16.20 -0.82
C ASP A 109 7.22 14.75 -0.93
N GLY A 110 7.62 13.88 -0.02
CA GLY A 110 7.20 12.48 0.00
C GLY A 110 5.86 12.21 0.71
N LEU A 111 5.34 13.16 1.50
CA LEU A 111 4.14 12.95 2.32
C LEU A 111 2.90 12.64 1.47
N ILE A 112 2.67 13.43 0.42
CA ILE A 112 1.50 13.26 -0.45
C ILE A 112 1.54 11.94 -1.21
N ASP A 113 2.71 11.53 -1.67
CA ASP A 113 2.87 10.25 -2.36
C ASP A 113 2.65 9.07 -1.41
N ALA A 114 3.18 9.15 -0.19
CA ALA A 114 2.97 8.14 0.83
C ALA A 114 1.49 7.99 1.23
N LEU A 115 0.77 9.11 1.36
CA LEU A 115 -0.67 9.13 1.62
C LEU A 115 -1.45 8.46 0.48
N ASN A 116 -1.18 8.84 -0.77
CA ASN A 116 -1.85 8.28 -1.94
C ASN A 116 -1.58 6.78 -2.13
N GLN A 117 -0.46 6.28 -1.62
CA GLN A 117 -0.08 4.87 -1.65
C GLN A 117 -0.59 4.08 -0.43
N GLY A 118 -1.27 4.74 0.52
CA GLY A 118 -1.75 4.10 1.75
C GLY A 118 -0.62 3.67 2.69
N GLN A 119 0.54 4.31 2.63
CA GLN A 119 1.65 4.08 3.56
C GLN A 119 1.47 4.84 4.87
N ILE A 120 0.73 5.92 4.83
CA ILE A 120 0.26 6.75 5.96
C ILE A 120 -1.22 7.08 5.79
N ASP A 121 -1.88 7.50 6.90
CA ASP A 121 -3.30 7.86 6.98
C ASP A 121 -3.56 9.36 6.89
#